data_572917d88cd1a26eff7952ec354a5978
#
_entry.id   572917d88cd1a26eff7952ec354a5978
#
_cell.length_a   1.000
_cell.length_b   1.000
_cell.length_c   1.000
_cell.angle_alpha   90.00
_cell.angle_beta   90.00
_cell.angle_gamma   90.00
#
_symmetry.space_group_name_H-M   'P 1'
#
loop_
_entity.id
_entity.type
_entity.pdbx_description
1 polymer ?
#
loop_
_entity_poly.entity_id
_entity_poly.type
_entity_poly.pdbx_seq_one_letter_code
_entity_poly.pdbx_strand_id
1 'polypeptide(L)'
;MKESIKAFINEIERVKGKKTLDFKDIIELNGPRLTVDNQLTEEEFIDAMIDYCKKEKEKTCPYCHRKNVVKYGFTKNTKQRYKCKECGRYYCTTTNTPMYYSKKDMKKWYEYYKLIENMTPIRQCAKKLDISIGTAFQWRHKILNAIMPMLKGKMEGTIEIDEVLIPESFKGNHSKNLSFRMDRAPVRRQRSASQYIGCEKVSILCCKDRNENVFTRTGDKGKVGYFRLYELLADKVTERSVLCTTNNMGYIPLARKLNCKLYKLRGRYEVVDEKYHIQNARAFGRGIVNTINYKFKGVATKYLNFYLSWFHWQEASKRHTRSMKLKDMLSMSVYSNQRLRVCDFKNVTSLPS
;
A
#
# COMPACT_ATOMS: atom_id res chain seq x y z
N MET A 1 -15.98 7.50 27.41
CA MET A 1 -15.67 6.39 26.49
C MET A 1 -16.79 6.09 25.50
N LYS A 2 -18.06 5.89 25.92
CA LYS A 2 -19.20 5.68 25.00
C LYS A 2 -19.54 6.92 24.13
N GLU A 3 -19.33 8.13 24.61
CA GLU A 3 -19.62 9.36 23.87
C GLU A 3 -18.59 9.67 22.77
N SER A 4 -17.31 9.39 22.98
CA SER A 4 -16.29 9.56 21.94
C SER A 4 -16.45 8.59 20.77
N ILE A 5 -16.97 7.39 21.04
CA ILE A 5 -17.32 6.41 20.01
C ILE A 5 -18.58 6.87 19.23
N LYS A 6 -19.57 7.45 19.90
CA LYS A 6 -20.76 8.02 19.23
C LYS A 6 -20.41 9.22 18.36
N ALA A 7 -19.55 10.13 18.84
CA ALA A 7 -19.07 11.28 18.05
C ALA A 7 -18.32 10.81 16.79
N PHE A 8 -17.46 9.81 16.91
CA PHE A 8 -16.77 9.18 15.78
C PHE A 8 -17.72 8.51 14.78
N ILE A 9 -18.80 7.88 15.27
CA ILE A 9 -19.82 7.26 14.42
C ILE A 9 -20.60 8.32 13.65
N ASN A 10 -20.99 9.41 14.28
CA ASN A 10 -21.75 10.52 13.66
C ASN A 10 -20.90 11.23 12.59
N GLU A 11 -19.60 11.38 12.81
CA GLU A 11 -18.68 12.00 11.84
C GLU A 11 -18.47 11.09 10.61
N ILE A 12 -18.40 9.77 10.78
CA ILE A 12 -18.42 8.80 9.67
C ILE A 12 -19.73 8.90 8.87
N GLU A 13 -20.86 9.14 9.51
CA GLU A 13 -22.15 9.26 8.82
C GLU A 13 -22.26 10.60 8.04
N ARG A 14 -21.67 11.68 8.54
CA ARG A 14 -21.58 12.98 7.86
C ARG A 14 -20.75 12.92 6.57
N VAL A 15 -19.67 12.14 6.56
CA VAL A 15 -18.79 12.00 5.38
C VAL A 15 -19.34 10.99 4.36
N LYS A 16 -20.31 10.14 4.72
CA LYS A 16 -20.97 9.20 3.80
C LYS A 16 -21.76 9.84 2.64
N GLY A 17 -22.00 11.15 2.68
CA GLY A 17 -22.58 11.88 1.55
C GLY A 17 -21.64 12.03 0.36
N LYS A 18 -20.34 11.78 0.52
CA LYS A 18 -19.34 11.81 -0.56
C LYS A 18 -19.18 10.42 -1.20
N LYS A 19 -19.33 10.33 -2.50
CA LYS A 19 -19.25 9.09 -3.29
C LYS A 19 -17.89 8.36 -3.22
N THR A 20 -16.83 9.00 -2.73
CA THR A 20 -15.48 8.45 -2.53
C THR A 20 -14.84 9.11 -1.31
N LEU A 21 -14.50 8.33 -0.29
CA LEU A 21 -13.67 8.80 0.83
C LEU A 21 -12.24 8.99 0.33
N ASP A 22 -11.73 10.21 0.43
CA ASP A 22 -10.32 10.51 0.21
C ASP A 22 -9.51 10.15 1.46
N PHE A 23 -8.19 9.90 1.30
CA PHE A 23 -7.29 9.61 2.41
C PHE A 23 -7.27 10.74 3.47
N LYS A 24 -7.45 12.01 3.04
CA LYS A 24 -7.65 13.16 3.93
C LYS A 24 -8.94 13.04 4.76
N ASP A 25 -10.03 12.59 4.15
CA ASP A 25 -11.31 12.41 4.84
C ASP A 25 -11.19 11.35 5.96
N ILE A 26 -10.38 10.31 5.75
CA ILE A 26 -10.09 9.29 6.77
C ILE A 26 -9.22 9.86 7.91
N ILE A 27 -8.32 10.78 7.60
CA ILE A 27 -7.46 11.47 8.58
C ILE A 27 -8.25 12.53 9.36
N GLU A 28 -9.10 13.31 8.71
CA GLU A 28 -9.94 14.32 9.35
C GLU A 28 -11.00 13.73 10.27
N LEU A 29 -11.46 12.50 9.98
CA LEU A 29 -12.34 11.73 10.86
C LEU A 29 -11.74 11.36 12.22
N ASN A 30 -10.43 11.58 12.42
CA ASN A 30 -9.74 11.22 13.67
C ASN A 30 -9.86 12.29 14.79
N GLY A 31 -10.71 13.31 14.65
CA GLY A 31 -11.09 14.23 15.75
C GLY A 31 -9.93 14.95 16.46
N PRO A 32 -10.20 15.80 17.46
CA PRO A 32 -9.19 16.61 18.13
C PRO A 32 -8.14 15.76 18.82
N ARG A 33 -6.89 16.22 18.75
CA ARG A 33 -5.66 15.64 19.32
C ARG A 33 -5.90 15.09 20.73
N LEU A 34 -6.15 13.79 20.85
CA LEU A 34 -6.02 13.10 22.13
C LEU A 34 -4.53 12.84 22.35
N THR A 35 -3.91 13.74 23.10
CA THR A 35 -2.55 13.61 23.66
C THR A 35 -2.53 12.60 24.81
N VAL A 36 -2.87 11.35 24.55
CA VAL A 36 -2.62 10.26 25.48
C VAL A 36 -2.16 9.08 24.66
N ASP A 37 -1.02 8.55 25.03
CA ASP A 37 -0.36 7.39 24.45
C ASP A 37 -1.13 6.07 24.76
N ASN A 38 -2.42 6.06 24.43
CA ASN A 38 -3.27 4.89 24.58
C ASN A 38 -2.94 3.92 23.44
N GLN A 39 -2.07 2.96 23.76
CA GLN A 39 -1.88 1.81 22.88
C GLN A 39 -3.22 1.11 22.72
N LEU A 40 -3.63 0.91 21.47
CA LEU A 40 -4.81 0.11 21.15
C LEU A 40 -4.63 -1.27 21.80
N THR A 41 -5.51 -1.63 22.70
CA THR A 41 -5.51 -2.95 23.32
C THR A 41 -5.95 -4.02 22.32
N GLU A 42 -5.67 -5.28 22.60
CA GLU A 42 -6.12 -6.39 21.76
C GLU A 42 -7.65 -6.43 21.65
N GLU A 43 -8.34 -6.20 22.75
CA GLU A 43 -9.81 -6.19 22.79
C GLU A 43 -10.37 -5.06 21.93
N GLU A 44 -9.86 -3.84 22.08
CA GLU A 44 -10.26 -2.70 21.25
C GLU A 44 -9.98 -2.92 19.76
N PHE A 45 -8.88 -3.61 19.39
CA PHE A 45 -8.59 -3.97 18.02
C PHE A 45 -9.61 -4.97 17.47
N ILE A 46 -9.93 -6.02 18.25
CA ILE A 46 -10.89 -7.06 17.88
C ILE A 46 -12.28 -6.45 17.72
N ASP A 47 -12.69 -5.61 18.66
CA ASP A 47 -13.98 -4.94 18.63
C ASP A 47 -14.09 -3.97 17.43
N ALA A 48 -13.07 -3.15 17.20
CA ALA A 48 -13.02 -2.27 16.03
C ALA A 48 -13.10 -3.07 14.72
N MET A 49 -12.38 -4.19 14.62
CA MET A 49 -12.44 -5.06 13.44
C MET A 49 -13.84 -5.67 13.26
N ILE A 50 -14.45 -6.16 14.34
CA ILE A 50 -15.80 -6.72 14.29
C ILE A 50 -16.81 -5.65 13.87
N ASP A 51 -16.71 -4.45 14.43
CA ASP A 51 -17.60 -3.33 14.11
C ASP A 51 -17.45 -2.86 12.66
N TYR A 52 -16.23 -2.70 12.16
CA TYR A 52 -15.99 -2.37 10.75
C TYR A 52 -16.55 -3.45 9.82
N CYS A 53 -16.29 -4.73 10.12
CA CYS A 53 -16.80 -5.82 9.33
C CYS A 53 -18.35 -5.90 9.37
N LYS A 54 -18.96 -5.68 10.52
CA LYS A 54 -20.43 -5.68 10.66
C LYS A 54 -21.06 -4.53 9.88
N LYS A 55 -20.63 -3.28 10.13
CA LYS A 55 -21.20 -2.09 9.49
C LYS A 55 -21.24 -2.19 7.97
N GLU A 56 -20.18 -2.69 7.35
CA GLU A 56 -20.10 -2.82 5.91
C GLU A 56 -20.82 -4.04 5.35
N LYS A 57 -20.78 -5.18 6.05
CA LYS A 57 -21.26 -6.47 5.52
C LYS A 57 -22.71 -6.79 5.88
N GLU A 58 -23.24 -6.19 6.95
CA GLU A 58 -24.66 -6.39 7.31
C GLU A 58 -25.62 -5.67 6.37
N LYS A 59 -25.17 -4.56 5.79
CA LYS A 59 -26.02 -3.69 4.96
C LYS A 59 -25.84 -3.90 3.47
N THR A 60 -24.71 -4.48 3.03
CA THR A 60 -24.35 -4.51 1.61
C THR A 60 -23.67 -5.82 1.23
N CYS A 61 -24.13 -6.44 0.16
CA CYS A 61 -23.49 -7.63 -0.39
C CYS A 61 -22.09 -7.31 -0.92
N PRO A 62 -21.02 -8.03 -0.49
CA PRO A 62 -19.66 -7.77 -0.94
C PRO A 62 -19.39 -8.21 -2.39
N TYR A 63 -20.35 -8.82 -3.06
CA TYR A 63 -20.20 -9.33 -4.43
C TYR A 63 -20.92 -8.47 -5.47
N CYS A 64 -22.17 -8.09 -5.21
CA CYS A 64 -22.98 -7.31 -6.15
C CYS A 64 -23.32 -5.90 -5.65
N HIS A 65 -22.86 -5.54 -4.46
CA HIS A 65 -23.06 -4.24 -3.81
C HIS A 65 -24.54 -3.83 -3.61
N ARG A 66 -25.46 -4.78 -3.67
CA ARG A 66 -26.89 -4.55 -3.39
C ARG A 66 -27.16 -4.65 -1.88
N LYS A 67 -28.21 -3.93 -1.42
CA LYS A 67 -28.57 -3.84 0.00
C LYS A 67 -29.58 -4.90 0.47
N ASN A 68 -30.14 -5.68 -0.45
CA ASN A 68 -31.14 -6.69 -0.12
C ASN A 68 -30.48 -7.97 0.41
N VAL A 69 -30.11 -7.92 1.69
CA VAL A 69 -29.39 -8.99 2.38
C VAL A 69 -30.13 -9.42 3.64
N VAL A 70 -30.09 -10.70 3.95
CA VAL A 70 -30.72 -11.30 5.14
C VAL A 70 -29.71 -12.13 5.93
N LYS A 71 -29.91 -12.20 7.24
CA LYS A 71 -29.17 -13.12 8.11
C LYS A 71 -29.54 -14.55 7.75
N TYR A 72 -28.51 -15.44 7.66
CA TYR A 72 -28.70 -16.83 7.24
C TYR A 72 -27.86 -17.78 8.09
N GLY A 73 -28.21 -17.91 9.36
CA GLY A 73 -27.53 -18.78 10.32
C GLY A 73 -26.08 -18.41 10.57
N PHE A 74 -25.31 -19.37 11.05
CA PHE A 74 -23.90 -19.19 11.44
C PHE A 74 -22.98 -20.14 10.67
N THR A 75 -21.72 -19.79 10.58
CA THR A 75 -20.65 -20.70 10.12
C THR A 75 -20.32 -21.71 11.21
N LYS A 76 -19.56 -22.78 10.87
CA LYS A 76 -19.02 -23.74 11.86
C LYS A 76 -18.19 -23.05 12.96
N ASN A 77 -17.66 -21.86 12.72
CA ASN A 77 -16.86 -21.07 13.67
C ASN A 77 -17.69 -19.91 14.25
N THR A 78 -18.99 -20.10 14.46
CA THR A 78 -19.91 -19.16 15.11
C THR A 78 -20.00 -17.75 14.47
N LYS A 79 -19.46 -17.53 13.26
CA LYS A 79 -19.57 -16.26 12.55
C LYS A 79 -20.92 -16.14 11.86
N GLN A 80 -21.62 -15.01 12.01
CA GLN A 80 -22.88 -14.74 11.33
C GLN A 80 -22.71 -14.86 9.81
N ARG A 81 -23.57 -15.63 9.17
CA ARG A 81 -23.70 -15.72 7.71
C ARG A 81 -24.83 -14.83 7.23
N TYR A 82 -24.66 -14.35 6.01
CA TYR A 82 -25.64 -13.56 5.30
C TYR A 82 -25.91 -14.18 3.92
N LYS A 83 -27.11 -13.97 3.40
CA LYS A 83 -27.49 -14.31 2.02
C LYS A 83 -27.95 -13.04 1.32
N CYS A 84 -27.44 -12.77 0.14
CA CYS A 84 -27.95 -11.73 -0.74
C CYS A 84 -29.14 -12.30 -1.53
N LYS A 85 -30.27 -11.61 -1.49
CA LYS A 85 -31.46 -12.02 -2.24
C LYS A 85 -31.34 -11.73 -3.74
N GLU A 86 -30.48 -10.76 -4.13
CA GLU A 86 -30.28 -10.38 -5.52
C GLU A 86 -29.36 -11.36 -6.27
N CYS A 87 -28.17 -11.64 -5.73
CA CYS A 87 -27.21 -12.52 -6.41
C CYS A 87 -27.14 -13.95 -5.83
N GLY A 88 -27.95 -14.27 -4.84
CA GLY A 88 -28.02 -15.59 -4.20
C GLY A 88 -26.82 -16.03 -3.39
N ARG A 89 -25.72 -15.26 -3.40
CA ARG A 89 -24.46 -15.65 -2.76
C ARG A 89 -24.50 -15.51 -1.25
N TYR A 90 -23.78 -16.43 -0.59
CA TYR A 90 -23.57 -16.41 0.85
C TYR A 90 -22.26 -15.76 1.21
N TYR A 91 -22.21 -15.04 2.33
CA TYR A 91 -21.00 -14.41 2.83
C TYR A 91 -21.04 -14.28 4.37
N CYS A 92 -19.93 -13.90 4.96
CA CYS A 92 -19.82 -13.60 6.39
C CYS A 92 -19.08 -12.25 6.58
N THR A 93 -19.02 -11.76 7.80
CA THR A 93 -18.40 -10.48 8.13
C THR A 93 -16.96 -10.35 7.62
N THR A 94 -16.17 -11.43 7.65
CA THR A 94 -14.78 -11.42 7.18
C THR A 94 -14.61 -11.64 5.67
N THR A 95 -15.69 -11.82 4.90
CA THR A 95 -15.60 -12.03 3.44
C THR A 95 -14.90 -10.84 2.77
N ASN A 96 -14.01 -11.14 1.83
CA ASN A 96 -13.17 -10.16 1.12
C ASN A 96 -12.33 -9.26 2.05
N THR A 97 -11.89 -9.80 3.18
CA THR A 97 -10.86 -9.19 4.03
C THR A 97 -9.63 -10.08 4.09
N PRO A 98 -8.47 -9.59 4.55
CA PRO A 98 -7.28 -10.43 4.74
C PRO A 98 -7.52 -11.66 5.62
N MET A 99 -8.42 -11.55 6.60
CA MET A 99 -8.76 -12.60 7.56
C MET A 99 -9.73 -13.66 7.02
N TYR A 100 -10.23 -13.50 5.78
CA TYR A 100 -11.17 -14.44 5.19
C TYR A 100 -10.55 -15.84 5.04
N TYR A 101 -11.30 -16.87 5.42
CA TYR A 101 -10.85 -18.27 5.51
C TYR A 101 -9.67 -18.53 6.47
N SER A 102 -9.32 -17.59 7.33
CA SER A 102 -8.32 -17.87 8.37
C SER A 102 -8.88 -18.81 9.42
N LYS A 103 -8.11 -19.86 9.73
CA LYS A 103 -8.36 -20.77 10.86
C LYS A 103 -7.61 -20.32 12.13
N LYS A 104 -6.80 -19.27 12.04
CA LYS A 104 -6.01 -18.77 13.16
C LYS A 104 -6.82 -17.75 13.95
N ASP A 105 -6.54 -17.70 15.25
CA ASP A 105 -7.15 -16.77 16.17
C ASP A 105 -6.91 -15.30 15.79
N MET A 106 -7.85 -14.43 16.15
CA MET A 106 -7.78 -12.99 15.92
C MET A 106 -6.63 -12.35 16.69
N LYS A 107 -6.27 -12.87 17.87
CA LYS A 107 -5.09 -12.46 18.62
C LYS A 107 -3.81 -12.52 17.78
N LYS A 108 -3.59 -13.62 17.05
CA LYS A 108 -2.44 -13.75 16.15
C LYS A 108 -2.49 -12.74 14.98
N TRP A 109 -3.67 -12.36 14.51
CA TRP A 109 -3.83 -11.30 13.51
C TRP A 109 -3.48 -9.92 14.07
N TYR A 110 -3.95 -9.60 15.28
CA TYR A 110 -3.61 -8.36 15.95
C TYR A 110 -2.09 -8.22 16.12
N GLU A 111 -1.45 -9.24 16.65
CA GLU A 111 0.01 -9.26 16.80
C GLU A 111 0.72 -9.15 15.42
N TYR A 112 0.16 -9.76 14.37
CA TYR A 112 0.72 -9.65 13.03
C TYR A 112 0.62 -8.22 12.47
N TYR A 113 -0.47 -7.50 12.71
CA TYR A 113 -0.61 -6.08 12.33
C TYR A 113 0.44 -5.22 13.04
N LYS A 114 0.70 -5.45 14.33
CA LYS A 114 1.78 -4.78 15.08
C LYS A 114 3.16 -5.05 14.46
N LEU A 115 3.42 -6.27 14.02
CA LEU A 115 4.68 -6.63 13.36
C LEU A 115 4.80 -5.99 11.96
N ILE A 116 3.70 -5.83 11.23
CA ILE A 116 3.68 -5.10 9.96
C ILE A 116 3.95 -3.62 10.21
N GLU A 117 3.29 -3.00 11.18
CA GLU A 117 3.52 -1.60 11.52
C GLU A 117 5.02 -1.34 11.76
N ASN A 118 5.70 -2.22 12.48
CA ASN A 118 7.15 -2.17 12.73
C ASN A 118 8.03 -2.62 11.54
N MET A 119 7.44 -2.86 10.37
CA MET A 119 8.15 -3.35 9.18
C MET A 119 8.99 -4.62 9.44
N THR A 120 8.51 -5.53 10.27
CA THR A 120 9.23 -6.76 10.67
C THR A 120 9.37 -7.72 9.49
N PRO A 121 10.54 -8.32 9.20
CA PRO A 121 10.72 -9.32 8.14
C PRO A 121 9.84 -10.56 8.32
N ILE A 122 9.41 -11.20 7.21
CA ILE A 122 8.47 -12.34 7.22
C ILE A 122 8.93 -13.49 8.12
N ARG A 123 10.22 -13.86 8.05
CA ARG A 123 10.78 -14.96 8.87
C ARG A 123 10.70 -14.65 10.36
N GLN A 124 10.91 -13.39 10.75
CA GLN A 124 10.79 -12.96 12.14
C GLN A 124 9.33 -12.94 12.60
N CYS A 125 8.40 -12.51 11.72
CA CYS A 125 6.96 -12.60 12.01
C CYS A 125 6.53 -14.05 12.25
N ALA A 126 6.97 -14.97 11.38
CA ALA A 126 6.67 -16.39 11.51
C ALA A 126 7.16 -16.95 12.85
N LYS A 127 8.42 -16.64 13.21
CA LYS A 127 9.02 -17.08 14.50
C LYS A 127 8.28 -16.51 15.72
N LYS A 128 7.99 -15.19 15.71
CA LYS A 128 7.34 -14.53 16.87
C LYS A 128 5.92 -15.01 17.13
N LEU A 129 5.18 -15.41 16.08
CA LEU A 129 3.78 -15.82 16.20
C LEU A 129 3.58 -17.33 16.17
N ASP A 130 4.65 -18.09 16.09
CA ASP A 130 4.58 -19.53 15.92
C ASP A 130 3.62 -19.95 14.79
N ILE A 131 3.91 -19.44 13.58
CA ILE A 131 3.21 -19.76 12.35
C ILE A 131 4.22 -20.11 11.24
N SER A 132 3.77 -20.87 10.24
CA SER A 132 4.65 -21.18 9.11
C SER A 132 5.04 -19.92 8.34
N ILE A 133 6.23 -19.92 7.73
CA ILE A 133 6.71 -18.83 6.87
C ILE A 133 5.72 -18.59 5.72
N GLY A 134 5.11 -19.65 5.17
CA GLY A 134 4.07 -19.56 4.13
C GLY A 134 2.82 -18.81 4.62
N THR A 135 2.38 -19.07 5.86
CA THR A 135 1.25 -18.33 6.47
C THR A 135 1.61 -16.85 6.66
N ALA A 136 2.78 -16.55 7.22
CA ALA A 136 3.25 -15.18 7.42
C ALA A 136 3.38 -14.43 6.08
N PHE A 137 3.88 -15.10 5.03
CA PHE A 137 3.96 -14.57 3.68
C PHE A 137 2.57 -14.24 3.11
N GLN A 138 1.63 -15.16 3.19
CA GLN A 138 0.26 -14.96 2.69
C GLN A 138 -0.45 -13.83 3.43
N TRP A 139 -0.34 -13.77 4.75
CA TRP A 139 -0.95 -12.73 5.56
C TRP A 139 -0.45 -11.34 5.18
N ARG A 140 0.88 -11.19 5.04
CA ARG A 140 1.48 -9.94 4.60
C ARG A 140 0.90 -9.47 3.28
N HIS A 141 0.93 -10.31 2.27
CA HIS A 141 0.48 -9.92 0.94
C HIS A 141 -1.02 -9.69 0.87
N LYS A 142 -1.83 -10.42 1.64
CA LYS A 142 -3.26 -10.15 1.77
C LYS A 142 -3.54 -8.77 2.37
N ILE A 143 -2.82 -8.39 3.44
CA ILE A 143 -2.96 -7.07 4.05
C ILE A 143 -2.49 -5.98 3.09
N LEU A 144 -1.31 -6.13 2.49
CA LEU A 144 -0.77 -5.14 1.56
C LEU A 144 -1.64 -4.98 0.31
N ASN A 145 -2.21 -6.08 -0.22
CA ASN A 145 -3.20 -6.02 -1.30
C ASN A 145 -4.46 -5.25 -0.90
N ALA A 146 -4.90 -5.41 0.33
CA ALA A 146 -6.09 -4.74 0.81
C ALA A 146 -5.87 -3.23 1.01
N ILE A 147 -4.73 -2.79 1.51
CA ILE A 147 -4.45 -1.36 1.72
C ILE A 147 -4.11 -0.62 0.42
N MET A 148 -3.55 -1.31 -0.58
CA MET A 148 -3.06 -0.70 -1.82
C MET A 148 -4.10 0.18 -2.54
N PRO A 149 -5.36 -0.22 -2.78
CA PRO A 149 -6.36 0.61 -3.44
C PRO A 149 -6.88 1.76 -2.59
N MET A 150 -6.62 1.73 -1.28
CA MET A 150 -7.04 2.77 -0.33
C MET A 150 -6.05 3.94 -0.29
N LEU A 151 -4.83 3.75 -0.80
CA LEU A 151 -3.81 4.78 -0.91
C LEU A 151 -4.10 5.68 -2.11
N LYS A 152 -5.14 6.49 -1.97
CA LYS A 152 -5.58 7.48 -2.95
C LYS A 152 -5.07 8.85 -2.51
N GLY A 153 -4.93 9.74 -3.45
CA GLY A 153 -4.53 11.12 -3.22
C GLY A 153 -3.90 11.69 -4.47
N LYS A 154 -4.07 12.97 -4.66
CA LYS A 154 -3.37 13.73 -5.69
C LYS A 154 -2.27 14.54 -5.02
N MET A 155 -1.18 14.71 -5.73
CA MET A 155 -0.10 15.61 -5.35
C MET A 155 -0.33 16.94 -6.02
N GLU A 156 0.00 18.02 -5.32
CA GLU A 156 -0.23 19.40 -5.78
C GLU A 156 0.94 20.32 -5.44
N GLY A 157 0.95 21.46 -6.09
CA GLY A 157 2.00 22.48 -5.87
C GLY A 157 3.36 22.03 -6.39
N THR A 158 4.38 22.05 -5.54
CA THR A 158 5.73 21.58 -5.92
C THR A 158 5.88 20.09 -5.63
N ILE A 159 6.02 19.31 -6.69
CA ILE A 159 6.12 17.85 -6.65
C ILE A 159 7.53 17.42 -7.04
N GLU A 160 8.20 16.74 -6.13
CA GLU A 160 9.51 16.16 -6.34
C GLU A 160 9.37 14.73 -6.86
N ILE A 161 10.09 14.39 -7.92
CA ILE A 161 10.08 13.06 -8.54
C ILE A 161 11.50 12.55 -8.71
N ASP A 162 11.81 11.41 -8.11
CA ASP A 162 13.08 10.71 -8.26
C ASP A 162 12.86 9.25 -8.67
N GLU A 163 13.81 8.70 -9.42
CA GLU A 163 13.81 7.31 -9.86
C GLU A 163 14.95 6.57 -9.18
N VAL A 164 14.65 5.58 -8.38
CA VAL A 164 15.65 4.70 -7.78
C VAL A 164 15.65 3.34 -8.45
N LEU A 165 16.80 2.74 -8.58
CA LEU A 165 17.01 1.46 -9.26
C LEU A 165 17.34 0.36 -8.26
N ILE A 166 16.67 -0.77 -8.36
CA ILE A 166 16.98 -2.00 -7.64
C ILE A 166 17.22 -3.15 -8.62
N PRO A 167 18.05 -4.14 -8.27
CA PRO A 167 18.17 -5.34 -9.08
C PRO A 167 16.84 -6.08 -9.20
N GLU A 168 16.50 -6.59 -10.40
CA GLU A 168 15.38 -7.50 -10.57
C GLU A 168 15.59 -8.76 -9.71
N SER A 169 14.57 -9.15 -8.96
CA SER A 169 14.64 -10.25 -8.01
C SER A 169 13.55 -11.29 -8.25
N PHE A 170 13.95 -12.54 -8.38
CA PHE A 170 13.08 -13.69 -8.47
C PHE A 170 13.04 -14.50 -7.15
N LYS A 171 13.30 -13.84 -6.04
CA LYS A 171 13.38 -14.47 -4.71
C LYS A 171 12.12 -15.28 -4.40
N GLY A 172 12.31 -16.54 -4.02
CA GLY A 172 11.21 -17.47 -3.69
C GLY A 172 10.41 -17.94 -4.91
N ASN A 173 10.86 -17.67 -6.13
CA ASN A 173 10.31 -18.29 -7.32
C ASN A 173 11.00 -19.67 -7.53
N HIS A 174 10.20 -20.72 -7.51
CA HIS A 174 10.63 -22.10 -7.77
C HIS A 174 10.04 -22.64 -9.08
N SER A 175 9.50 -21.75 -9.93
CA SER A 175 8.96 -22.14 -11.22
C SER A 175 10.09 -22.56 -12.16
N LYS A 176 9.88 -23.69 -12.86
CA LYS A 176 10.78 -24.20 -13.91
C LYS A 176 10.46 -23.59 -15.29
N ASN A 177 9.67 -22.53 -15.37
CA ASN A 177 9.35 -21.86 -16.62
C ASN A 177 10.59 -21.31 -17.32
N LEU A 178 10.63 -21.44 -18.64
CA LEU A 178 11.72 -20.96 -19.51
C LEU A 178 11.97 -19.43 -19.42
N SER A 179 10.98 -18.68 -18.98
CA SER A 179 11.12 -17.22 -18.71
C SER A 179 12.01 -16.90 -17.50
N PHE A 180 12.40 -17.92 -16.73
CA PHE A 180 13.22 -17.75 -15.54
C PHE A 180 14.34 -18.79 -15.49
N ARG A 181 15.57 -18.35 -15.73
CA ARG A 181 16.76 -19.20 -15.63
C ARG A 181 17.29 -19.20 -14.21
N MET A 182 17.22 -20.35 -13.53
CA MET A 182 17.74 -20.54 -12.16
C MET A 182 19.28 -20.50 -12.10
N ASP A 183 19.94 -20.84 -13.20
CA ASP A 183 21.40 -20.93 -13.39
C ASP A 183 22.06 -19.58 -13.72
N ARG A 184 21.28 -18.50 -13.87
CA ARG A 184 21.83 -17.16 -14.14
C ARG A 184 22.75 -16.73 -13.01
N ALA A 185 23.85 -16.08 -13.38
CA ALA A 185 24.77 -15.49 -12.40
C ALA A 185 24.03 -14.47 -11.51
N PRO A 186 24.25 -14.49 -10.19
CA PRO A 186 23.67 -13.49 -9.32
C PRO A 186 24.20 -12.11 -9.71
N VAL A 187 23.28 -11.14 -9.91
CA VAL A 187 23.67 -9.75 -10.13
C VAL A 187 24.35 -9.26 -8.85
N ARG A 188 25.68 -9.28 -8.84
CA ARG A 188 26.47 -8.70 -7.74
C ARG A 188 26.20 -7.21 -7.69
N ARG A 189 26.22 -6.63 -6.49
CA ARG A 189 26.20 -5.18 -6.26
C ARG A 189 27.46 -4.54 -6.88
N GLN A 190 27.49 -4.44 -8.19
CA GLN A 190 28.56 -3.69 -8.82
C GLN A 190 28.32 -2.20 -8.54
N ARG A 191 29.29 -1.59 -7.86
CA ARG A 191 29.55 -0.16 -7.95
C ARG A 191 30.06 0.12 -9.37
N SER A 192 29.22 -0.04 -10.38
CA SER A 192 29.64 0.32 -11.72
C SER A 192 29.31 1.78 -11.95
N ALA A 193 30.34 2.56 -12.21
CA ALA A 193 30.27 3.86 -12.85
C ALA A 193 29.74 3.76 -14.30
N SER A 194 29.23 2.61 -14.71
CA SER A 194 28.72 2.36 -16.06
C SER A 194 27.36 3.03 -16.26
N GLN A 195 27.32 3.92 -17.25
CA GLN A 195 26.13 4.61 -17.73
C GLN A 195 25.06 3.67 -18.32
N TYR A 196 25.35 2.40 -18.49
CA TYR A 196 24.42 1.39 -18.98
C TYR A 196 23.59 0.83 -17.82
N ILE A 197 22.37 1.34 -17.69
CA ILE A 197 21.33 0.74 -16.87
C ILE A 197 20.88 -0.52 -17.61
N GLY A 198 21.47 -1.66 -17.26
CA GLY A 198 21.11 -2.95 -17.85
C GLY A 198 19.65 -3.31 -17.57
N CYS A 199 19.01 -4.08 -18.46
CA CYS A 199 17.64 -4.59 -18.36
C CYS A 199 17.36 -5.41 -17.06
N GLU A 200 18.37 -5.64 -16.23
CA GLU A 200 18.29 -6.37 -14.97
C GLU A 200 17.94 -5.50 -13.75
N LYS A 201 17.82 -4.19 -13.94
CA LYS A 201 17.40 -3.26 -12.89
C LYS A 201 15.98 -2.80 -13.13
N VAL A 202 15.22 -2.72 -12.04
CA VAL A 202 13.84 -2.23 -12.04
C VAL A 202 13.83 -0.85 -11.42
N SER A 203 13.21 0.10 -12.08
CA SER A 203 13.01 1.44 -11.56
C SER A 203 11.84 1.49 -10.60
N ILE A 204 11.98 2.29 -9.56
CA ILE A 204 10.93 2.65 -8.62
C ILE A 204 10.75 4.16 -8.71
N LEU A 205 9.57 4.59 -9.05
CA LEU A 205 9.18 5.99 -9.05
C LEU A 205 8.84 6.41 -7.62
N CYS A 206 9.50 7.47 -7.15
CA CYS A 206 9.31 8.04 -5.81
C CYS A 206 8.91 9.50 -5.96
N CYS A 207 7.68 9.84 -5.59
CA CYS A 207 7.16 11.18 -5.68
C CYS A 207 6.80 11.68 -4.28
N LYS A 208 7.05 12.96 -4.03
CA LYS A 208 6.65 13.64 -2.79
C LYS A 208 6.35 15.11 -3.09
N ASP A 209 5.21 15.61 -2.59
CA ASP A 209 4.93 17.05 -2.64
C ASP A 209 5.28 17.76 -1.33
N ARG A 210 5.08 19.08 -1.29
CA ARG A 210 5.37 19.89 -0.10
C ARG A 210 4.33 19.73 1.01
N ASN A 211 3.15 19.17 0.69
CA ASN A 211 2.09 18.85 1.65
C ASN A 211 2.27 17.45 2.24
N GLU A 212 3.43 16.81 2.01
CA GLU A 212 3.80 15.45 2.45
C GLU A 212 2.97 14.34 1.81
N ASN A 213 2.19 14.61 0.77
CA ASN A 213 1.61 13.55 -0.03
C ASN A 213 2.74 12.80 -0.75
N VAL A 214 2.61 11.48 -0.77
CA VAL A 214 3.61 10.62 -1.39
C VAL A 214 2.97 9.67 -2.40
N PHE A 215 3.75 9.29 -3.39
CA PHE A 215 3.37 8.24 -4.33
C PHE A 215 4.60 7.42 -4.71
N THR A 216 4.45 6.11 -4.76
CA THR A 216 5.53 5.24 -5.24
C THR A 216 4.95 4.01 -5.93
N ARG A 217 5.54 3.65 -7.07
CA ARG A 217 5.19 2.48 -7.89
C ARG A 217 6.41 2.01 -8.65
N THR A 218 6.34 0.76 -9.10
CA THR A 218 7.30 0.20 -10.03
C THR A 218 7.16 0.89 -11.39
N GLY A 219 8.24 1.41 -11.90
CA GLY A 219 8.35 1.93 -13.26
C GLY A 219 8.56 0.81 -14.27
N ASP A 220 9.65 0.90 -15.04
CA ASP A 220 10.04 -0.07 -16.07
C ASP A 220 11.30 -0.86 -15.67
N LYS A 221 11.70 -1.80 -16.51
CA LYS A 221 13.07 -2.32 -16.51
C LYS A 221 13.99 -1.25 -17.10
N GLY A 222 14.94 -0.79 -16.31
CA GLY A 222 15.80 0.35 -16.67
C GLY A 222 15.16 1.70 -16.37
N LYS A 223 15.34 2.68 -17.25
CA LYS A 223 14.74 4.02 -17.13
C LYS A 223 13.25 3.97 -17.47
N VAL A 224 12.48 4.80 -16.75
CA VAL A 224 11.04 4.91 -17.00
C VAL A 224 10.78 5.72 -18.26
N GLY A 225 10.03 5.13 -19.21
CA GLY A 225 9.62 5.79 -20.44
C GLY A 225 8.42 6.74 -20.23
N TYR A 226 8.19 7.64 -21.22
CA TYR A 226 7.10 8.61 -21.15
C TYR A 226 5.72 7.97 -20.92
N PHE A 227 5.39 6.92 -21.68
CA PHE A 227 4.08 6.28 -21.57
C PHE A 227 3.82 5.72 -20.19
N ARG A 228 4.84 5.12 -19.58
CA ARG A 228 4.75 4.60 -18.21
C ARG A 228 4.65 5.72 -17.18
N LEU A 229 5.41 6.80 -17.35
CA LEU A 229 5.28 7.98 -16.49
C LEU A 229 3.86 8.56 -16.55
N TYR A 230 3.29 8.67 -17.75
CA TYR A 230 1.93 9.17 -17.93
C TYR A 230 0.89 8.25 -17.26
N GLU A 231 0.97 6.94 -17.50
CA GLU A 231 0.10 5.95 -16.86
C GLU A 231 0.11 6.05 -15.34
N LEU A 232 1.29 6.26 -14.75
CA LEU A 232 1.46 6.29 -13.29
C LEU A 232 1.06 7.62 -12.67
N LEU A 233 1.20 8.74 -13.37
CA LEU A 233 1.13 10.09 -12.80
C LEU A 233 -0.08 10.91 -13.26
N ALA A 234 -0.75 10.53 -14.35
CA ALA A 234 -1.83 11.33 -14.94
C ALA A 234 -2.99 11.61 -13.97
N ASP A 235 -3.34 10.62 -13.15
CA ASP A 235 -4.40 10.73 -12.12
C ASP A 235 -3.88 11.18 -10.74
N LYS A 236 -2.55 11.32 -10.57
CA LYS A 236 -1.88 11.63 -9.31
C LYS A 236 -1.40 13.08 -9.20
N VAL A 237 -1.23 13.74 -10.32
CA VAL A 237 -0.70 15.11 -10.38
C VAL A 237 -1.83 16.07 -10.72
N THR A 238 -1.96 17.16 -9.96
CA THR A 238 -2.91 18.23 -10.28
C THR A 238 -2.32 19.15 -11.36
N GLU A 239 -3.16 19.68 -12.22
CA GLU A 239 -2.78 20.70 -13.20
C GLU A 239 -2.12 21.91 -12.54
N ARG A 240 -1.29 22.62 -13.30
CA ARG A 240 -0.54 23.82 -12.84
C ARG A 240 0.44 23.57 -11.71
N SER A 241 0.72 22.31 -11.41
CA SER A 241 1.79 21.92 -10.47
C SER A 241 3.17 22.19 -11.06
N VAL A 242 4.17 22.24 -10.20
CA VAL A 242 5.58 22.35 -10.55
C VAL A 242 6.24 21.00 -10.35
N LEU A 243 6.74 20.39 -11.41
CA LEU A 243 7.47 19.12 -11.34
C LEU A 243 8.97 19.37 -11.23
N CYS A 244 9.56 18.94 -10.12
CA CYS A 244 11.01 18.89 -9.92
C CYS A 244 11.47 17.45 -10.16
N THR A 245 12.28 17.20 -11.19
CA THR A 245 12.60 15.85 -11.63
C THR A 245 14.07 15.64 -11.89
N THR A 246 14.48 14.38 -11.99
CA THR A 246 15.79 14.00 -12.54
C THR A 246 15.88 14.32 -14.04
N ASN A 247 17.10 14.23 -14.59
CA ASN A 247 17.34 14.52 -16.01
C ASN A 247 16.88 13.34 -16.92
N ASN A 248 15.62 12.89 -16.79
CA ASN A 248 14.99 11.96 -17.71
C ASN A 248 14.16 12.72 -18.73
N MET A 249 14.39 12.46 -20.02
CA MET A 249 13.70 13.17 -21.12
C MET A 249 12.19 12.89 -21.17
N GLY A 250 11.73 11.77 -20.62
CA GLY A 250 10.30 11.41 -20.56
C GLY A 250 9.44 12.40 -19.77
N TYR A 251 10.05 13.20 -18.87
CA TYR A 251 9.33 14.22 -18.11
C TYR A 251 8.93 15.45 -18.94
N ILE A 252 9.60 15.72 -20.06
CA ILE A 252 9.26 16.88 -20.92
C ILE A 252 7.85 16.73 -21.53
N PRO A 253 7.56 15.65 -22.29
CA PRO A 253 6.22 15.46 -22.81
C PRO A 253 5.17 15.24 -21.71
N LEU A 254 5.55 14.64 -20.58
CA LEU A 254 4.65 14.47 -19.44
C LEU A 254 4.19 15.84 -18.89
N ALA A 255 5.13 16.74 -18.59
CA ALA A 255 4.82 18.05 -18.04
C ALA A 255 3.92 18.87 -18.97
N ARG A 256 4.19 18.83 -20.30
CA ARG A 256 3.32 19.45 -21.32
C ARG A 256 1.91 18.88 -21.29
N LYS A 257 1.80 17.54 -21.26
CA LYS A 257 0.49 16.84 -21.27
C LYS A 257 -0.33 17.10 -20.01
N LEU A 258 0.32 17.26 -18.85
CA LEU A 258 -0.33 17.55 -17.56
C LEU A 258 -0.45 19.05 -17.26
N ASN A 259 -0.07 19.93 -18.21
CA ASN A 259 -0.08 21.39 -18.03
C ASN A 259 0.68 21.82 -16.75
N CYS A 260 1.89 21.27 -16.55
CA CYS A 260 2.74 21.50 -15.39
C CYS A 260 4.04 22.21 -15.79
N LYS A 261 4.58 23.04 -14.89
CA LYS A 261 5.94 23.60 -15.05
C LYS A 261 6.97 22.54 -14.69
N LEU A 262 8.08 22.48 -15.44
CA LEU A 262 9.11 21.45 -15.25
C LEU A 262 10.48 22.06 -14.91
N TYR A 263 11.07 21.61 -13.81
CA TYR A 263 12.47 21.84 -13.47
C TYR A 263 13.21 20.50 -13.52
N LYS A 264 14.17 20.37 -14.45
CA LYS A 264 15.07 19.21 -14.54
C LYS A 264 16.35 19.49 -13.80
N LEU A 265 16.61 18.72 -12.75
CA LEU A 265 17.78 18.86 -11.89
C LEU A 265 18.85 17.85 -12.30
N ARG A 266 20.04 18.35 -12.61
CA ARG A 266 21.18 17.55 -13.10
C ARG A 266 22.03 17.05 -11.93
N GLY A 267 22.22 17.89 -10.93
CA GLY A 267 23.07 17.62 -9.78
C GLY A 267 22.35 16.91 -8.62
N ARG A 268 23.14 16.25 -7.78
CA ARG A 268 22.61 15.55 -6.60
C ARG A 268 21.99 16.49 -5.57
N TYR A 269 22.54 17.68 -5.45
CA TYR A 269 22.16 18.71 -4.47
C TYR A 269 21.72 20.02 -5.14
N GLU A 270 21.42 19.95 -6.42
CA GLU A 270 20.99 21.12 -7.17
C GLU A 270 19.67 21.65 -6.62
N VAL A 271 19.64 22.95 -6.40
CA VAL A 271 18.48 23.71 -5.98
C VAL A 271 18.33 24.88 -6.96
N VAL A 272 17.14 25.02 -7.53
CA VAL A 272 16.80 26.12 -8.44
C VAL A 272 15.86 27.07 -7.72
N ASP A 273 16.07 28.38 -7.88
CA ASP A 273 15.30 29.44 -7.23
C ASP A 273 15.16 29.22 -5.70
N GLU A 274 16.23 28.72 -5.05
CA GLU A 274 16.34 28.42 -3.61
C GLU A 274 15.29 27.45 -3.04
N LYS A 275 14.34 26.98 -3.84
CA LYS A 275 13.19 26.16 -3.39
C LYS A 275 12.94 24.89 -4.20
N TYR A 276 13.38 24.84 -5.47
CA TYR A 276 13.08 23.69 -6.32
C TYR A 276 14.21 22.67 -6.27
N HIS A 277 13.95 21.53 -5.67
CA HIS A 277 14.89 20.41 -5.52
C HIS A 277 14.16 19.07 -5.49
N ILE A 278 14.88 17.96 -5.44
CA ILE A 278 14.34 16.59 -5.35
C ILE A 278 14.83 15.82 -4.10
N GLN A 279 15.28 16.53 -3.09
CA GLN A 279 15.94 15.92 -1.94
C GLN A 279 15.00 15.05 -1.09
N ASN A 280 13.73 15.46 -0.96
CA ASN A 280 12.73 14.71 -0.18
C ASN A 280 12.33 13.40 -0.88
N ALA A 281 12.02 13.45 -2.19
CA ALA A 281 11.73 12.27 -2.99
C ALA A 281 12.95 11.31 -3.02
N ARG A 282 14.15 11.86 -3.14
CA ARG A 282 15.40 11.09 -3.10
C ARG A 282 15.66 10.45 -1.74
N ALA A 283 15.42 11.16 -0.64
CA ALA A 283 15.51 10.60 0.72
C ALA A 283 14.54 9.45 0.91
N PHE A 284 13.29 9.62 0.46
CA PHE A 284 12.26 8.58 0.48
C PHE A 284 12.69 7.35 -0.33
N GLY A 285 13.15 7.54 -1.57
CA GLY A 285 13.65 6.46 -2.43
C GLY A 285 14.84 5.71 -1.82
N ARG A 286 15.79 6.41 -1.21
CA ARG A 286 16.92 5.78 -0.48
C ARG A 286 16.43 4.95 0.70
N GLY A 287 15.45 5.42 1.45
CA GLY A 287 14.80 4.67 2.54
C GLY A 287 14.22 3.35 2.07
N ILE A 288 13.51 3.37 0.92
CA ILE A 288 12.96 2.17 0.27
C ILE A 288 14.08 1.19 -0.09
N VAL A 289 15.10 1.64 -0.82
CA VAL A 289 16.23 0.79 -1.26
C VAL A 289 16.95 0.17 -0.07
N ASN A 290 17.25 0.97 0.95
CA ASN A 290 17.91 0.49 2.17
C ASN A 290 17.06 -0.57 2.89
N THR A 291 15.78 -0.34 3.05
CA THR A 291 14.89 -1.31 3.72
C THR A 291 14.78 -2.61 2.93
N ILE A 292 14.60 -2.53 1.60
CA ILE A 292 14.55 -3.72 0.74
C ILE A 292 15.85 -4.51 0.82
N ASN A 293 17.00 -3.85 0.72
CA ASN A 293 18.29 -4.51 0.64
C ASN A 293 18.78 -5.03 1.99
N TYR A 294 18.66 -4.24 3.04
CA TYR A 294 19.29 -4.56 4.34
C TYR A 294 18.32 -5.19 5.33
N LYS A 295 17.09 -4.70 5.43
CA LYS A 295 16.10 -5.22 6.38
C LYS A 295 15.38 -6.47 5.86
N PHE A 296 14.90 -6.42 4.61
CA PHE A 296 14.18 -7.55 3.99
C PHE A 296 15.08 -8.53 3.24
N LYS A 297 16.35 -8.17 3.01
CA LYS A 297 17.32 -8.96 2.24
C LYS A 297 16.81 -9.30 0.83
N GLY A 298 16.13 -8.33 0.21
CA GLY A 298 15.52 -8.44 -1.12
C GLY A 298 14.03 -8.82 -1.08
N VAL A 299 13.28 -8.29 -2.04
CA VAL A 299 11.88 -8.57 -2.32
C VAL A 299 11.76 -9.03 -3.76
N ALA A 300 10.94 -10.08 -4.02
CA ALA A 300 10.72 -10.50 -5.40
C ALA A 300 10.02 -9.39 -6.19
N THR A 301 10.51 -9.11 -7.40
CA THR A 301 10.01 -8.01 -8.24
C THR A 301 8.51 -8.10 -8.46
N LYS A 302 7.95 -9.30 -8.67
CA LYS A 302 6.50 -9.47 -8.86
C LYS A 302 5.63 -9.00 -7.69
N TYR A 303 6.18 -8.92 -6.47
CA TYR A 303 5.47 -8.43 -5.28
C TYR A 303 5.84 -6.99 -4.91
N LEU A 304 6.69 -6.35 -5.70
CA LEU A 304 7.29 -5.06 -5.32
C LEU A 304 6.22 -3.99 -5.07
N ASN A 305 5.18 -3.90 -5.90
CA ASN A 305 4.10 -2.92 -5.70
C ASN A 305 3.34 -3.08 -4.38
N PHE A 306 3.22 -4.28 -3.83
CA PHE A 306 2.67 -4.46 -2.49
C PHE A 306 3.55 -3.80 -1.43
N TYR A 307 4.86 -3.98 -1.52
CA TYR A 307 5.82 -3.36 -0.61
C TYR A 307 5.90 -1.84 -0.81
N LEU A 308 5.83 -1.36 -2.04
CA LEU A 308 5.78 0.07 -2.33
C LEU A 308 4.52 0.72 -1.73
N SER A 309 3.38 0.06 -1.79
CA SER A 309 2.16 0.51 -1.09
C SER A 309 2.37 0.57 0.43
N TRP A 310 3.10 -0.36 0.99
CA TRP A 310 3.45 -0.33 2.40
C TRP A 310 4.38 0.85 2.76
N PHE A 311 5.40 1.13 1.93
CA PHE A 311 6.26 2.31 2.11
C PHE A 311 5.48 3.62 1.96
N HIS A 312 4.57 3.69 0.98
CA HIS A 312 3.66 4.83 0.82
C HIS A 312 2.85 5.05 2.11
N TRP A 313 2.18 4.01 2.61
CA TRP A 313 1.41 4.09 3.84
C TRP A 313 2.27 4.49 5.05
N GLN A 314 3.46 3.94 5.20
CA GLN A 314 4.39 4.28 6.29
C GLN A 314 4.81 5.75 6.25
N GLU A 315 5.12 6.29 5.08
CA GLU A 315 5.52 7.70 4.94
C GLU A 315 4.32 8.62 5.17
N ALA A 316 3.16 8.32 4.58
CA ALA A 316 1.94 9.10 4.75
C ALA A 316 1.44 9.12 6.21
N SER A 317 1.64 8.04 6.95
CA SER A 317 1.26 7.93 8.37
C SER A 317 2.39 8.29 9.35
N LYS A 318 3.48 8.89 8.88
CA LYS A 318 4.68 9.13 9.69
C LYS A 318 4.41 9.93 10.98
N ARG A 319 3.47 10.87 10.92
CA ARG A 319 3.08 11.73 12.05
C ARG A 319 2.05 11.08 12.98
N HIS A 320 1.47 9.94 12.59
CA HIS A 320 0.46 9.25 13.37
C HIS A 320 1.09 8.49 14.54
N THR A 321 0.39 8.42 15.66
CA THR A 321 0.73 7.54 16.77
C THR A 321 0.63 6.07 16.32
N ARG A 322 1.25 5.18 17.06
CA ARG A 322 1.21 3.75 16.77
C ARG A 322 -0.21 3.19 16.76
N SER A 323 -1.03 3.61 17.71
CA SER A 323 -2.44 3.22 17.80
C SER A 323 -3.21 3.67 16.56
N MET A 324 -3.04 4.92 16.13
CA MET A 324 -3.66 5.43 14.90
C MET A 324 -3.24 4.62 13.68
N LYS A 325 -1.94 4.33 13.52
CA LYS A 325 -1.42 3.50 12.41
C LYS A 325 -2.07 2.13 12.36
N LEU A 326 -2.25 1.48 13.52
CA LEU A 326 -2.89 0.16 13.59
C LEU A 326 -4.37 0.24 13.20
N LYS A 327 -5.09 1.26 13.69
CA LYS A 327 -6.51 1.50 13.34
C LYS A 327 -6.66 1.77 11.84
N ASP A 328 -5.81 2.64 11.27
CA ASP A 328 -5.83 2.97 9.84
C ASP A 328 -5.58 1.72 8.98
N MET A 329 -4.53 0.97 9.27
CA MET A 329 -4.23 -0.24 8.50
C MET A 329 -5.35 -1.27 8.60
N LEU A 330 -5.95 -1.43 9.78
CA LEU A 330 -7.07 -2.34 9.98
C LEU A 330 -8.30 -1.88 9.17
N SER A 331 -8.69 -0.60 9.30
CA SER A 331 -9.85 -0.04 8.59
C SER A 331 -9.67 -0.16 7.08
N MET A 332 -8.52 0.27 6.53
CA MET A 332 -8.20 0.11 5.12
C MET A 332 -8.32 -1.35 4.67
N SER A 333 -7.82 -2.29 5.47
CA SER A 333 -7.85 -3.72 5.15
C SER A 333 -9.26 -4.28 5.07
N VAL A 334 -10.18 -3.75 5.88
CA VAL A 334 -11.57 -4.22 5.92
C VAL A 334 -12.43 -3.52 4.87
N TYR A 335 -12.30 -2.19 4.73
CA TYR A 335 -13.12 -1.39 3.81
C TYR A 335 -12.77 -1.58 2.34
N SER A 336 -11.53 -1.91 2.02
CA SER A 336 -11.09 -2.12 0.63
C SER A 336 -11.87 -3.21 -0.11
N ASN A 337 -12.52 -4.12 0.61
CA ASN A 337 -13.25 -5.26 0.06
C ASN A 337 -12.40 -6.10 -0.92
N GLN A 338 -11.08 -6.15 -0.71
CA GLN A 338 -10.12 -6.83 -1.57
C GLN A 338 -9.80 -8.23 -1.05
N ARG A 339 -9.83 -9.20 -1.96
CA ARG A 339 -9.48 -10.58 -1.68
C ARG A 339 -8.29 -11.02 -2.51
N LEU A 340 -7.26 -11.54 -1.86
CA LEU A 340 -6.13 -12.19 -2.50
C LEU A 340 -6.14 -13.68 -2.08
N ARG A 341 -6.40 -14.58 -3.03
CA ARG A 341 -6.37 -16.04 -2.81
C ARG A 341 -4.98 -16.58 -3.06
N VAL A 342 -4.70 -17.78 -2.57
CA VAL A 342 -3.40 -18.44 -2.80
C VAL A 342 -3.14 -18.67 -4.29
N CYS A 343 -4.17 -19.02 -5.07
CA CYS A 343 -4.04 -19.19 -6.53
C CYS A 343 -3.73 -17.87 -7.26
N ASP A 344 -4.16 -16.73 -6.73
CA ASP A 344 -3.95 -15.42 -7.36
C ASP A 344 -2.47 -14.99 -7.33
N PHE A 345 -1.65 -15.54 -6.39
CA PHE A 345 -0.22 -15.24 -6.32
C PHE A 345 0.59 -15.64 -7.57
N LYS A 346 0.05 -16.55 -8.39
CA LYS A 346 0.68 -16.94 -9.66
C LYS A 346 0.65 -15.78 -10.67
N ASN A 347 -0.43 -15.00 -10.66
CA ASN A 347 -0.71 -13.94 -11.63
C ASN A 347 -0.31 -12.54 -11.15
N VAL A 348 0.26 -12.42 -9.95
CA VAL A 348 0.74 -11.13 -9.45
C VAL A 348 1.96 -10.69 -10.25
N THR A 349 1.91 -9.48 -10.78
CA THR A 349 3.03 -8.79 -11.41
C THR A 349 3.13 -7.35 -10.91
N SER A 350 4.33 -6.80 -10.89
CA SER A 350 4.58 -5.38 -10.58
C SER A 350 5.17 -4.62 -11.76
N LEU A 351 5.55 -5.32 -12.80
CA LEU A 351 6.00 -4.73 -14.05
C LEU A 351 4.85 -4.71 -15.06
N PRO A 352 4.83 -3.75 -16.00
CA PRO A 352 3.92 -3.79 -17.13
C PRO A 352 4.18 -5.08 -17.93
N SER A 353 3.12 -5.62 -18.50
CA SER A 353 3.16 -6.77 -19.41
C SER A 353 3.83 -6.43 -20.73
#